data_57267069b3c99335e6247d8309d1386c
#
_entry.id   57267069b3c99335e6247d8309d1386c
#
_cell.length_a   1.000
_cell.length_b   1.000
_cell.length_c   1.000
_cell.angle_alpha   90.00
_cell.angle_beta   90.00
_cell.angle_gamma   90.00
#
_symmetry.space_group_name_H-M   'P 1'
#
loop_
_entity.id
_entity.type
_entity.pdbx_description
1 polymer ?
#
loop_
_entity_poly.entity_id
_entity_poly.type
_entity_poly.pdbx_seq_one_letter_code
_entity_poly.pdbx_strand_id
1 'polypeptide(L)'
;MIKANKIIGIVLLSLFLLGCGSGGGTKQIDYNFKQGTSGLQVSFMDNAPPKKIYENSNFNVILKMENKAAYDLVNGQITLSGINPQYFVFEKKTETFSILEGRNLYLPDGGVSYIEFPAKSEKLF
;
A
#
# COMPACT_ATOMS: atom_id res chain seq x y z
N MET A 1 28.81 61.27 -33.69
CA MET A 1 27.99 60.28 -34.36
C MET A 1 28.07 58.97 -33.59
N ILE A 2 27.07 58.67 -32.77
CA ILE A 2 26.96 57.40 -32.08
C ILE A 2 26.74 56.36 -33.17
N LYS A 3 27.67 55.48 -33.32
CA LYS A 3 27.67 54.54 -34.41
C LYS A 3 26.51 53.59 -34.21
N ALA A 4 25.59 53.56 -35.14
CA ALA A 4 24.40 52.72 -35.17
C ALA A 4 24.73 51.24 -34.91
N ASN A 5 25.93 50.81 -35.27
CA ASN A 5 26.44 49.47 -35.06
C ASN A 5 26.56 49.08 -33.57
N LYS A 6 26.82 50.02 -32.66
CA LYS A 6 26.88 49.74 -31.22
C LYS A 6 25.50 49.58 -30.60
N ILE A 7 24.51 50.37 -31.09
CA ILE A 7 23.13 50.25 -30.64
C ILE A 7 22.50 48.96 -31.14
N ILE A 8 22.78 48.54 -32.37
CA ILE A 8 22.32 47.26 -32.92
C ILE A 8 22.89 46.11 -32.13
N GLY A 9 24.18 46.18 -31.73
CA GLY A 9 24.80 45.14 -30.89
C GLY A 9 24.15 44.97 -29.52
N ILE A 10 23.80 46.09 -28.89
CA ILE A 10 23.13 46.07 -27.58
C ILE A 10 21.69 45.55 -27.68
N VAL A 11 20.97 45.92 -28.71
CA VAL A 11 19.61 45.41 -28.98
C VAL A 11 19.62 43.93 -29.30
N LEU A 12 20.58 43.44 -30.08
CA LEU A 12 20.74 42.04 -30.36
C LEU A 12 21.09 41.24 -29.10
N LEU A 13 21.96 41.77 -28.26
CA LEU A 13 22.34 41.12 -26.99
C LEU A 13 21.16 41.02 -26.00
N SER A 14 20.29 42.08 -25.99
CA SER A 14 19.12 42.05 -25.13
C SER A 14 18.05 41.06 -25.60
N LEU A 15 17.95 40.78 -26.88
CA LEU A 15 17.04 39.73 -27.42
C LEU A 15 17.43 38.31 -26.98
N PHE A 16 18.74 38.08 -26.81
CA PHE A 16 19.18 36.77 -26.32
C PHE A 16 18.89 36.51 -24.85
N LEU A 17 18.65 37.55 -24.05
CA LEU A 17 18.33 37.41 -22.64
C LEU A 17 16.85 37.13 -22.36
N LEU A 18 15.98 37.26 -23.34
CA LEU A 18 14.55 36.96 -23.21
C LEU A 18 14.17 35.52 -23.57
N GLY A 19 15.17 34.72 -23.97
CA GLY A 19 14.98 33.36 -24.45
C GLY A 19 15.06 32.26 -23.37
N CYS A 20 15.21 32.57 -22.10
CA CYS A 20 15.29 31.58 -21.03
C CYS A 20 14.14 31.70 -20.05
N GLY A 21 12.98 31.26 -20.44
CA GLY A 21 11.88 31.34 -19.52
C GLY A 21 10.65 30.53 -19.87
N SER A 22 10.79 29.30 -20.22
CA SER A 22 9.72 28.34 -19.98
C SER A 22 10.29 26.96 -19.79
N GLY A 23 11.03 26.83 -18.72
CA GLY A 23 11.13 25.56 -18.09
C GLY A 23 9.75 25.19 -17.58
N GLY A 24 8.92 24.60 -18.43
CA GLY A 24 7.81 23.82 -17.99
C GLY A 24 8.41 22.71 -17.13
N GLY A 25 8.53 22.97 -15.84
CA GLY A 25 8.87 21.94 -14.90
C GLY A 25 7.77 20.89 -15.00
N THR A 26 7.99 19.86 -15.77
CA THR A 26 7.30 18.61 -15.50
C THR A 26 7.57 18.34 -14.03
N LYS A 27 6.55 18.50 -13.18
CA LYS A 27 6.59 17.96 -11.85
C LYS A 27 6.92 16.49 -12.03
N GLN A 28 8.17 16.15 -11.91
CA GLN A 28 8.56 14.76 -11.69
C GLN A 28 7.88 14.40 -10.38
N ILE A 29 6.78 13.68 -10.50
CA ILE A 29 6.19 13.03 -9.35
C ILE A 29 7.22 11.96 -8.99
N ASP A 30 8.07 12.30 -8.06
CA ASP A 30 9.05 11.35 -7.51
C ASP A 30 8.25 10.37 -6.66
N TYR A 31 7.73 9.33 -7.33
CA TYR A 31 7.15 8.20 -6.64
C TYR A 31 8.29 7.45 -5.96
N ASN A 32 8.67 7.96 -4.79
CA ASN A 32 9.68 7.30 -3.98
C ASN A 32 9.10 6.06 -3.31
N PHE A 33 8.57 5.13 -4.14
CA PHE A 33 7.99 3.87 -3.70
C PHE A 33 9.01 2.94 -3.07
N LYS A 34 10.30 3.23 -3.21
CA LYS A 34 11.39 2.44 -2.63
C LYS A 34 11.77 2.87 -1.21
N GLN A 35 11.23 3.96 -0.71
CA GLN A 35 11.41 4.38 0.67
C GLN A 35 10.12 4.16 1.44
N GLY A 36 10.15 3.28 2.39
CA GLY A 36 9.03 3.01 3.28
C GLY A 36 9.53 2.39 4.57
N THR A 37 9.07 2.92 5.68
CA THR A 37 9.26 2.36 7.00
C THR A 37 8.14 1.39 7.39
N SER A 38 7.09 1.34 6.58
CA SER A 38 5.93 0.47 6.78
C SER A 38 6.13 -0.84 6.02
N GLY A 39 5.85 -1.94 6.69
CA GLY A 39 5.90 -3.29 6.14
C GLY A 39 4.51 -3.85 5.87
N LEU A 40 4.33 -5.12 6.21
CA LEU A 40 3.03 -5.78 6.17
C LEU A 40 2.13 -5.22 7.28
N GLN A 41 0.96 -4.75 6.88
CA GLN A 41 -0.11 -4.39 7.80
C GLN A 41 -1.20 -5.47 7.75
N VAL A 42 -1.62 -5.91 8.92
CA VAL A 42 -2.68 -6.91 9.06
C VAL A 42 -3.76 -6.32 9.95
N SER A 43 -4.99 -6.39 9.50
CA SER A 43 -6.16 -5.92 10.24
C SER A 43 -7.33 -6.88 10.08
N PHE A 44 -8.22 -6.90 11.07
CA PHE A 44 -9.48 -7.61 10.92
C PHE A 44 -10.43 -6.83 10.04
N MET A 45 -11.18 -7.54 9.22
CA MET A 45 -12.30 -6.96 8.49
C MET A 45 -13.44 -6.60 9.44
N ASP A 46 -14.19 -5.57 9.10
CA ASP A 46 -15.38 -5.20 9.84
C ASP A 46 -16.39 -6.34 9.84
N ASN A 47 -16.90 -6.67 11.03
CA ASN A 47 -17.83 -7.77 11.29
C ASN A 47 -17.29 -9.19 10.98
N ALA A 48 -15.97 -9.34 10.85
CA ALA A 48 -15.33 -10.64 10.66
C ALA A 48 -14.04 -10.76 11.50
N PRO A 49 -14.13 -11.13 12.80
CA PRO A 49 -15.29 -11.76 13.45
C PRO A 49 -16.42 -10.76 13.77
N PRO A 50 -17.68 -11.24 13.84
CA PRO A 50 -18.80 -10.42 14.26
C PRO A 50 -18.66 -9.99 15.71
N LYS A 51 -19.24 -8.84 16.08
CA LYS A 51 -19.17 -8.30 17.44
C LYS A 51 -19.87 -9.18 18.50
N LYS A 52 -20.81 -9.99 18.05
CA LYS A 52 -21.53 -10.97 18.86
C LYS A 52 -21.49 -12.31 18.17
N ILE A 53 -21.08 -13.33 18.90
CA ILE A 53 -21.03 -14.70 18.44
C ILE A 53 -21.95 -15.49 19.35
N TYR A 54 -22.89 -16.19 18.75
CA TYR A 54 -23.83 -17.06 19.49
C TYR A 54 -23.22 -18.44 19.65
N GLU A 55 -23.67 -19.16 20.68
CA GLU A 55 -23.27 -20.55 20.88
C GLU A 55 -23.66 -21.43 19.69
N ASN A 56 -22.84 -22.43 19.40
CA ASN A 56 -23.04 -23.37 18.30
C ASN A 56 -23.25 -22.70 16.92
N SER A 57 -22.72 -21.52 16.74
CA SER A 57 -22.84 -20.78 15.48
C SER A 57 -21.54 -20.78 14.68
N ASN A 58 -21.69 -20.77 13.36
CA ASN A 58 -20.56 -20.57 12.47
C ASN A 58 -20.31 -19.08 12.29
N PHE A 59 -19.04 -18.71 12.20
CA PHE A 59 -18.62 -17.35 11.87
C PHE A 59 -17.28 -17.38 11.12
N ASN A 60 -16.93 -16.27 10.52
CA ASN A 60 -15.66 -16.13 9.83
C ASN A 60 -14.82 -15.06 10.47
N VAL A 61 -13.52 -15.32 10.50
CA VAL A 61 -12.48 -14.32 10.78
C VAL A 61 -11.82 -14.00 9.46
N ILE A 62 -11.87 -12.76 9.04
CA ILE A 62 -11.26 -12.31 7.79
C ILE A 62 -10.19 -11.29 8.11
N LEU A 63 -8.97 -11.57 7.67
CA LEU A 63 -7.84 -10.68 7.78
C LEU A 63 -7.60 -9.98 6.45
N LYS A 64 -7.48 -8.67 6.50
CA LYS A 64 -6.99 -7.85 5.41
C LYS A 64 -5.48 -7.68 5.59
N MET A 65 -4.73 -8.04 4.58
CA MET A 65 -3.29 -7.84 4.51
C MET A 65 -2.97 -6.77 3.49
N GLU A 66 -2.15 -5.80 3.87
CA GLU A 66 -1.68 -4.74 2.99
C GLU A 66 -0.16 -4.68 3.05
N ASN A 67 0.47 -4.85 1.90
CA ASN A 67 1.92 -4.71 1.82
C ASN A 67 2.29 -3.26 1.52
N LYS A 68 2.66 -2.52 2.55
CA LYS A 68 3.13 -1.13 2.45
C LYS A 68 4.64 -1.02 2.21
N ALA A 69 5.34 -2.15 2.13
CA ALA A 69 6.76 -2.18 1.82
C ALA A 69 7.01 -1.89 0.33
N ALA A 70 8.27 -1.58 0.02
CA ALA A 70 8.71 -1.36 -1.34
C ALA A 70 8.99 -2.66 -2.11
N TYR A 71 8.89 -3.80 -1.45
CA TYR A 71 9.24 -5.11 -2.00
C TYR A 71 8.07 -6.08 -1.85
N ASP A 72 8.00 -7.02 -2.78
CA ASP A 72 7.02 -8.10 -2.73
C ASP A 72 7.31 -9.04 -1.55
N LEU A 73 6.25 -9.46 -0.90
CA LEU A 73 6.29 -10.55 0.07
C LEU A 73 5.92 -11.84 -0.63
N VAL A 74 6.79 -12.82 -0.55
CA VAL A 74 6.61 -14.11 -1.24
C VAL A 74 6.61 -15.25 -0.24
N ASN A 75 5.81 -16.29 -0.53
CA ASN A 75 5.73 -17.51 0.27
C ASN A 75 5.45 -17.22 1.75
N GLY A 76 4.52 -16.32 2.00
CA GLY A 76 4.15 -15.95 3.36
C GLY A 76 3.17 -16.93 4.00
N GLN A 77 3.15 -16.91 5.31
CA GLN A 77 2.26 -17.73 6.13
C GLN A 77 1.68 -16.90 7.25
N ILE A 78 0.38 -17.01 7.48
CA ILE A 78 -0.32 -16.42 8.61
C ILE A 78 -0.90 -17.52 9.49
N THR A 79 -0.65 -17.43 10.77
CA THR A 79 -1.16 -18.39 11.76
C THR A 79 -1.94 -17.64 12.85
N LEU A 80 -3.15 -18.10 13.14
CA LEU A 80 -3.92 -17.65 14.28
C LEU A 80 -3.46 -18.38 15.53
N SER A 81 -3.20 -17.64 16.61
CA SER A 81 -2.78 -18.18 17.89
C SER A 81 -3.56 -17.55 19.05
N GLY A 82 -3.41 -18.11 20.23
CA GLY A 82 -4.07 -17.59 21.44
C GLY A 82 -5.57 -17.91 21.55
N ILE A 83 -6.08 -18.80 20.69
CA ILE A 83 -7.48 -19.19 20.67
C ILE A 83 -7.69 -20.31 21.68
N ASN A 84 -8.70 -20.13 22.55
CA ASN A 84 -9.11 -21.20 23.45
C ASN A 84 -10.02 -22.20 22.72
N PRO A 85 -9.58 -23.45 22.52
CA PRO A 85 -10.35 -24.46 21.80
C PRO A 85 -11.65 -24.89 22.49
N GLN A 86 -11.82 -24.57 23.77
CA GLN A 86 -13.07 -24.80 24.48
C GLN A 86 -14.21 -23.92 24.00
N TYR A 87 -13.88 -22.76 23.43
CA TYR A 87 -14.88 -21.77 22.99
C TYR A 87 -14.99 -21.69 21.49
N PHE A 88 -13.89 -21.86 20.79
CA PHE A 88 -13.85 -21.69 19.34
C PHE A 88 -13.04 -22.78 18.67
N VAL A 89 -13.63 -23.36 17.65
CA VAL A 89 -12.96 -24.34 16.78
C VAL A 89 -12.79 -23.74 15.39
N PHE A 90 -11.57 -23.72 14.91
CA PHE A 90 -11.21 -23.29 13.57
C PHE A 90 -10.88 -24.51 12.71
N GLU A 91 -11.42 -24.56 11.49
CA GLU A 91 -11.09 -25.60 10.53
C GLU A 91 -9.62 -25.59 10.15
N LYS A 92 -9.09 -24.37 9.97
CA LYS A 92 -7.67 -24.11 9.76
C LYS A 92 -7.24 -22.92 10.61
N LYS A 93 -6.05 -22.98 11.13
CA LYS A 93 -5.42 -21.88 11.86
C LYS A 93 -4.28 -21.24 11.11
N THR A 94 -3.91 -21.82 9.98
CA THR A 94 -2.77 -21.39 9.17
C THR A 94 -3.18 -21.31 7.72
N GLU A 95 -2.88 -20.21 7.11
CA GLU A 95 -3.04 -19.97 5.67
C GLU A 95 -1.75 -19.43 5.07
N THR A 96 -1.52 -19.76 3.81
CA THR A 96 -0.34 -19.32 3.06
C THR A 96 -0.74 -18.43 1.90
N PHE A 97 0.14 -17.51 1.53
CA PHE A 97 0.01 -16.75 0.30
C PHE A 97 1.30 -16.84 -0.52
N SER A 98 1.15 -16.89 -1.83
CA SER A 98 2.29 -17.00 -2.74
C SER A 98 3.03 -15.69 -2.92
N ILE A 99 2.29 -14.62 -3.16
CA ILE A 99 2.82 -13.29 -3.36
C ILE A 99 1.84 -12.23 -2.87
N LEU A 100 2.40 -11.20 -2.25
CA LEU A 100 1.70 -9.95 -1.93
C LEU A 100 2.59 -8.81 -2.39
N GLU A 101 2.18 -8.19 -3.49
CA GLU A 101 2.99 -7.18 -4.18
C GLU A 101 3.28 -5.97 -3.30
N GLY A 102 4.50 -5.48 -3.39
CA GLY A 102 4.92 -4.25 -2.74
C GLY A 102 4.42 -3.01 -3.49
N ARG A 103 4.72 -1.84 -2.96
CA ARG A 103 4.43 -0.58 -3.62
C ARG A 103 5.25 -0.44 -4.89
N ASN A 104 4.59 -0.12 -5.99
CA ASN A 104 5.20 0.14 -7.27
C ASN A 104 4.42 1.21 -8.04
N LEU A 105 4.82 1.50 -9.26
CA LEU A 105 4.17 2.52 -10.09
C LEU A 105 2.70 2.23 -10.40
N TYR A 106 2.32 0.97 -10.46
CA TYR A 106 0.94 0.53 -10.74
C TYR A 106 0.12 0.33 -9.46
N LEU A 107 0.80 0.05 -8.35
CA LEU A 107 0.22 -0.15 -7.02
C LEU A 107 0.90 0.77 -6.01
N PRO A 108 0.62 2.08 -6.04
CA PRO A 108 1.31 3.05 -5.18
C PRO A 108 1.05 2.83 -3.69
N ASP A 109 -0.07 2.22 -3.35
CA ASP A 109 -0.46 1.89 -1.97
C ASP A 109 -0.07 0.47 -1.55
N GLY A 110 0.50 -0.31 -2.48
CA GLY A 110 0.86 -1.71 -2.28
C GLY A 110 -0.28 -2.68 -2.53
N GLY A 111 0.06 -3.95 -2.60
CA GLY A 111 -0.89 -5.04 -2.79
C GLY A 111 -1.76 -5.27 -1.57
N VAL A 112 -2.99 -5.71 -1.81
CA VAL A 112 -3.96 -6.06 -0.77
C VAL A 112 -4.44 -7.49 -1.01
N SER A 113 -4.53 -8.27 0.06
CA SER A 113 -5.08 -9.61 0.03
C SER A 113 -5.95 -9.86 1.25
N TYR A 114 -6.85 -10.80 1.15
CA TYR A 114 -7.75 -11.19 2.23
C TYR A 114 -7.57 -12.68 2.50
N ILE A 115 -7.54 -13.02 3.78
CA ILE A 115 -7.49 -14.41 4.24
C ILE A 115 -8.68 -14.65 5.14
N GLU A 116 -9.39 -15.76 4.89
CA GLU A 116 -10.56 -16.18 5.63
C GLU A 116 -10.27 -17.41 6.46
N PHE A 117 -10.67 -17.35 7.73
CA PHE A 117 -10.60 -18.46 8.65
C PHE A 117 -12.00 -18.80 9.14
N PRO A 118 -12.64 -19.83 8.58
CA PRO A 118 -13.92 -20.32 9.07
C PRO A 118 -13.79 -20.90 10.48
N ALA A 119 -14.75 -20.56 11.32
CA ALA A 119 -14.78 -20.96 12.71
C ALA A 119 -16.17 -21.31 13.18
N LYS A 120 -16.22 -22.06 14.26
CA LYS A 120 -17.45 -22.38 14.98
C LYS A 120 -17.29 -22.10 16.46
N SER A 121 -18.29 -21.48 17.04
CA SER A 121 -18.37 -21.37 18.49
C SER A 121 -18.92 -22.66 19.10
N GLU A 122 -18.34 -23.07 20.20
CA GLU A 122 -18.82 -24.21 20.97
C GLU A 122 -19.88 -23.79 21.98
N LYS A 123 -20.53 -24.77 22.57
CA LYS A 123 -21.47 -24.55 23.65
C LYS A 123 -20.70 -24.14 24.91
N LEU A 124 -21.09 -23.00 25.49
CA LEU A 124 -20.40 -22.44 26.65
C LEU A 124 -20.82 -23.05 27.98
N PHE A 125 -21.96 -23.68 27.95
CA PHE A 125 -22.55 -24.29 29.17
C PHE A 125 -23.21 -25.61 28.89
#